data_614224608971edbdb334135dab08288b
#
_entry.id   614224608971edbdb334135dab08288b
#
_cell.length_a   1.000
_cell.length_b   1.000
_cell.length_c   1.000
_cell.angle_alpha   90.00
_cell.angle_beta   90.00
_cell.angle_gamma   90.00
#
_symmetry.space_group_name_H-M   'P 1'
#
loop_
_entity.id
_entity.type
_entity.pdbx_description
1 polymer ?
#
loop_
_entity_poly.entity_id
_entity_poly.type
_entity_poly.pdbx_seq_one_letter_code
_entity_poly.pdbx_strand_id
1 'polypeptide(L)'
;MESPDKGYRRINDDLRHDHHIHVNDKRILRICRAKSIQSTIKYSNHGCTRRAKNPQFVAENLLNRDFHADMPNEKWLTDVTEFKWYEGMTVHKVYLSAILDLYDRRIVAYVVSDRNDNPLVFKTFDRAVKANPGAHPLFHSDRGFQYTNRTFHHKLEKAGMTQSMSRVAKCIDNGPMEGFWGILKRERYYRKRFTSKKELVNMIENYIHYYNCRRVQRGLGVLTPMEKHNLFLAA
;
A
#
# COMPACT_ATOMS: atom_id res chain seq x y z
N MET A 1 25.32 5.03 0.09
CA MET A 1 24.34 3.94 0.41
C MET A 1 22.96 4.55 0.34
N GLU A 2 22.22 4.33 -0.73
CA GLU A 2 20.97 5.04 -1.05
C GLU A 2 19.78 4.73 -0.10
N SER A 3 19.85 3.67 0.68
CA SER A 3 18.72 3.25 1.53
C SER A 3 19.22 2.62 2.84
N PRO A 4 19.49 3.42 3.88
CA PRO A 4 19.97 2.93 5.18
C PRO A 4 18.92 2.09 5.95
N ASP A 5 17.71 2.03 5.44
CA ASP A 5 16.59 1.23 5.95
C ASP A 5 16.65 -0.26 5.54
N LYS A 6 17.52 -0.64 4.60
CA LYS A 6 17.60 -2.03 4.13
C LYS A 6 18.31 -2.93 5.15
N GLY A 7 17.61 -3.99 5.57
CA GLY A 7 18.22 -5.10 6.31
C GLY A 7 18.89 -6.11 5.36
N TYR A 8 19.67 -7.04 5.89
CA TYR A 8 20.48 -8.01 5.13
C TYR A 8 19.68 -8.78 4.05
N ARG A 9 18.42 -9.10 4.30
CA ARG A 9 17.57 -9.79 3.31
C ARG A 9 17.28 -8.91 2.10
N ARG A 10 16.91 -7.64 2.33
CA ARG A 10 16.67 -6.69 1.23
C ARG A 10 17.95 -6.37 0.47
N ILE A 11 19.08 -6.27 1.17
CA ILE A 11 20.41 -6.13 0.52
C ILE A 11 20.67 -7.32 -0.39
N ASN A 12 20.38 -8.54 0.07
CA ASN A 12 20.56 -9.75 -0.75
C ASN A 12 19.60 -9.81 -1.94
N ASP A 13 18.35 -9.35 -1.76
CA ASP A 13 17.39 -9.28 -2.85
C ASP A 13 17.83 -8.27 -3.92
N ASP A 14 18.37 -7.10 -3.53
CA ASP A 14 18.92 -6.11 -4.47
C ASP A 14 20.17 -6.66 -5.21
N LEU A 15 21.08 -7.35 -4.50
CA LEU A 15 22.24 -7.98 -5.13
C LEU A 15 21.83 -9.01 -6.19
N ARG A 16 20.78 -9.77 -5.90
CA ARG A 16 20.22 -10.75 -6.81
C ARG A 16 19.55 -10.10 -8.02
N HIS A 17 18.76 -9.04 -7.79
CA HIS A 17 18.00 -8.35 -8.82
C HIS A 17 18.90 -7.48 -9.71
N ASP A 18 19.67 -6.56 -9.10
CA ASP A 18 20.40 -5.52 -9.83
C ASP A 18 21.76 -6.00 -10.37
N HIS A 19 22.37 -7.00 -9.70
CA HIS A 19 23.76 -7.44 -9.98
C HIS A 19 23.85 -8.92 -10.33
N HIS A 20 22.75 -9.67 -10.35
CA HIS A 20 22.69 -11.11 -10.62
C HIS A 20 23.59 -11.95 -9.68
N ILE A 21 23.87 -11.43 -8.47
CA ILE A 21 24.70 -12.09 -7.46
C ILE A 21 23.84 -12.97 -6.57
N HIS A 22 24.01 -14.28 -6.68
CA HIS A 22 23.29 -15.27 -5.89
C HIS A 22 24.09 -15.69 -4.66
N VAL A 23 23.73 -15.18 -3.49
CA VAL A 23 24.41 -15.46 -2.21
C VAL A 23 23.38 -15.90 -1.16
N ASN A 24 23.82 -16.81 -0.27
CA ASN A 24 22.98 -17.22 0.86
C ASN A 24 22.80 -16.06 1.85
N ASP A 25 21.57 -15.89 2.36
CA ASP A 25 21.21 -14.88 3.36
C ASP A 25 22.14 -14.88 4.60
N LYS A 26 22.60 -16.07 5.05
CA LYS A 26 23.53 -16.20 6.19
C LYS A 26 24.88 -15.54 5.90
N ARG A 27 25.40 -15.64 4.65
CA ARG A 27 26.65 -14.99 4.27
C ARG A 27 26.52 -13.48 4.27
N ILE A 28 25.42 -12.93 3.72
CA ILE A 28 25.15 -11.49 3.74
C ILE A 28 25.00 -10.99 5.18
N LEU A 29 24.26 -11.71 6.04
CA LEU A 29 24.11 -11.37 7.46
C LEU A 29 25.48 -11.29 8.16
N ARG A 30 26.39 -12.26 7.90
CA ARG A 30 27.74 -12.27 8.46
C ARG A 30 28.55 -11.04 8.01
N ILE A 31 28.50 -10.70 6.72
CA ILE A 31 29.18 -9.53 6.17
C ILE A 31 28.58 -8.24 6.78
N CYS A 32 27.26 -8.12 6.86
CA CYS A 32 26.62 -6.96 7.48
C CYS A 32 27.05 -6.77 8.93
N ARG A 33 27.15 -7.87 9.70
CA ARG A 33 27.64 -7.82 11.10
C ARG A 33 29.09 -7.37 11.17
N ALA A 34 29.97 -7.96 10.35
CA ALA A 34 31.41 -7.61 10.29
C ALA A 34 31.66 -6.15 9.89
N LYS A 35 30.77 -5.57 9.06
CA LYS A 35 30.85 -4.17 8.58
C LYS A 35 29.96 -3.22 9.36
N SER A 36 29.34 -3.64 10.46
CA SER A 36 28.41 -2.85 11.28
C SER A 36 27.24 -2.25 10.47
N ILE A 37 26.81 -2.94 9.40
CA ILE A 37 25.68 -2.54 8.57
C ILE A 37 24.40 -3.05 9.22
N GLN A 38 23.58 -2.13 9.71
CA GLN A 38 22.28 -2.44 10.34
C GLN A 38 21.16 -1.60 9.72
N SER A 39 19.99 -2.22 9.55
CA SER A 39 18.79 -1.47 9.16
C SER A 39 18.46 -0.43 10.22
N THR A 40 18.18 0.76 9.77
CA THR A 40 17.73 1.83 10.67
C THR A 40 16.25 1.69 11.07
N ILE A 41 15.49 0.74 10.52
CA ILE A 41 14.08 0.52 10.87
C ILE A 41 13.95 -0.11 12.26
N LYS A 42 13.17 0.55 13.14
CA LYS A 42 12.72 -0.02 14.42
C LYS A 42 11.28 -0.50 14.28
N TYR A 43 10.98 -1.68 14.81
CA TYR A 43 9.64 -2.23 14.82
C TYR A 43 8.84 -1.62 15.97
N SER A 44 7.65 -1.09 15.68
CA SER A 44 6.65 -0.71 16.69
C SER A 44 5.26 -1.03 16.15
N ASN A 45 4.44 -1.69 16.99
CA ASN A 45 3.05 -2.00 16.64
C ASN A 45 2.17 -0.78 16.96
N HIS A 46 1.59 -0.17 15.92
CA HIS A 46 0.54 0.83 16.07
C HIS A 46 -0.61 0.47 15.15
N GLY A 47 -1.71 -0.01 15.72
CA GLY A 47 -2.95 -0.27 15.00
C GLY A 47 -4.03 0.73 15.44
N CYS A 48 -4.78 1.30 14.50
CA CYS A 48 -6.00 2.03 14.82
C CYS A 48 -6.90 2.19 13.58
N THR A 49 -8.08 1.56 13.60
CA THR A 49 -9.14 1.78 12.61
C THR A 49 -10.33 2.45 13.30
N ARG A 50 -10.87 3.55 12.74
CA ARG A 50 -12.10 4.20 13.20
C ARG A 50 -13.30 3.63 12.44
N ARG A 51 -14.30 3.12 13.17
CA ARG A 51 -15.53 2.55 12.60
C ARG A 51 -16.50 3.64 12.16
N ALA A 52 -17.30 3.35 11.11
CA ALA A 52 -18.52 4.08 10.82
C ALA A 52 -19.54 3.90 11.96
N LYS A 53 -20.11 4.99 12.45
CA LYS A 53 -21.15 4.94 13.50
C LYS A 53 -22.49 4.44 12.95
N ASN A 54 -22.85 4.80 11.71
CA ASN A 54 -24.10 4.41 11.03
C ASN A 54 -23.77 4.01 9.57
N PRO A 55 -23.42 2.75 9.28
CA PRO A 55 -23.16 2.30 7.93
C PRO A 55 -24.46 2.29 7.10
N GLN A 56 -24.43 2.88 5.89
CA GLN A 56 -25.59 2.90 4.97
C GLN A 56 -25.69 1.61 4.17
N PHE A 57 -24.55 0.97 3.89
CA PHE A 57 -24.42 -0.30 3.19
C PHE A 57 -23.29 -1.12 3.80
N VAL A 58 -23.47 -2.43 3.91
CA VAL A 58 -22.43 -3.35 4.37
C VAL A 58 -22.43 -4.58 3.47
N ALA A 59 -21.30 -4.81 2.79
CA ALA A 59 -21.10 -6.02 2.00
C ALA A 59 -20.55 -7.17 2.86
N GLU A 60 -20.72 -8.39 2.37
CA GLU A 60 -20.10 -9.58 2.95
C GLU A 60 -18.60 -9.61 2.75
N ASN A 61 -17.89 -10.38 3.59
CA ASN A 61 -16.47 -10.62 3.41
C ASN A 61 -16.23 -11.74 2.40
N LEU A 62 -16.31 -11.42 1.13
CA LEU A 62 -16.08 -12.39 0.05
C LEU A 62 -14.59 -12.72 -0.12
N LEU A 63 -13.69 -11.78 0.18
CA LEU A 63 -12.25 -12.00 0.11
C LEU A 63 -11.76 -13.08 1.07
N ASN A 64 -12.38 -13.16 2.27
CA ASN A 64 -12.11 -14.17 3.30
C ASN A 64 -10.62 -14.47 3.56
N ARG A 65 -9.76 -13.44 3.49
CA ARG A 65 -8.29 -13.51 3.62
C ARG A 65 -7.58 -14.31 2.51
N ASP A 66 -8.26 -14.61 1.43
CA ASP A 66 -7.61 -15.14 0.24
C ASP A 66 -6.92 -13.99 -0.51
N PHE A 67 -5.68 -13.72 -0.11
CA PHE A 67 -4.83 -12.67 -0.68
C PHE A 67 -4.03 -13.14 -1.90
N HIS A 68 -4.35 -14.29 -2.44
CA HIS A 68 -3.83 -14.77 -3.70
C HIS A 68 -4.68 -14.24 -4.86
N ALA A 69 -4.04 -13.94 -5.98
CA ALA A 69 -4.66 -13.62 -7.25
C ALA A 69 -3.81 -14.20 -8.37
N ASP A 70 -4.45 -14.70 -9.42
CA ASP A 70 -3.78 -15.37 -10.54
C ASP A 70 -3.41 -14.40 -11.66
N MET A 71 -4.11 -13.23 -11.73
CA MET A 71 -3.88 -12.21 -12.73
C MET A 71 -4.07 -10.79 -12.20
N PRO A 72 -3.47 -9.77 -12.87
CA PRO A 72 -3.72 -8.38 -12.53
C PRO A 72 -5.20 -8.02 -12.62
N ASN A 73 -5.64 -7.14 -11.74
CA ASN A 73 -7.01 -6.64 -11.69
C ASN A 73 -8.07 -7.70 -11.33
N GLU A 74 -7.68 -8.80 -10.69
CA GLU A 74 -8.62 -9.80 -10.15
C GLU A 74 -9.17 -9.36 -8.77
N LYS A 75 -8.30 -8.89 -7.90
CA LYS A 75 -8.66 -8.46 -6.53
C LYS A 75 -7.94 -7.16 -6.17
N TRP A 76 -8.69 -6.14 -5.81
CA TRP A 76 -8.16 -4.86 -5.33
C TRP A 76 -8.49 -4.64 -3.87
N LEU A 77 -7.51 -4.21 -3.09
CA LEU A 77 -7.68 -3.77 -1.72
C LEU A 77 -7.54 -2.26 -1.63
N THR A 78 -8.34 -1.64 -0.77
CA THR A 78 -8.27 -0.20 -0.53
C THR A 78 -8.34 0.15 0.95
N ASP A 79 -7.73 1.26 1.31
CA ASP A 79 -7.78 1.84 2.65
C ASP A 79 -7.32 3.30 2.62
N VAL A 80 -7.54 4.00 3.73
CA VAL A 80 -7.09 5.39 3.95
C VAL A 80 -6.18 5.46 5.15
N THR A 81 -5.03 6.12 5.00
CA THR A 81 -4.11 6.35 6.12
C THR A 81 -3.83 7.82 6.35
N GLU A 82 -3.56 8.20 7.60
CA GLU A 82 -3.25 9.57 8.05
C GLU A 82 -1.75 9.77 8.15
N PHE A 83 -1.29 10.97 7.73
CA PHE A 83 0.03 11.52 7.98
C PHE A 83 -0.08 12.90 8.63
N LYS A 84 0.95 13.31 9.35
CA LYS A 84 1.04 14.61 10.02
C LYS A 84 2.25 15.40 9.52
N TRP A 85 2.08 16.70 9.42
CA TRP A 85 3.18 17.64 9.22
C TRP A 85 3.03 18.81 10.22
N TYR A 86 4.06 19.61 10.41
CA TYR A 86 4.16 20.54 11.50
C TYR A 86 4.54 21.93 10.99
N GLU A 87 3.75 22.92 11.33
CA GLU A 87 4.06 24.35 11.13
C GLU A 87 4.31 24.96 12.50
N GLY A 88 5.59 25.09 12.86
CA GLY A 88 5.96 25.43 14.23
C GLY A 88 5.43 24.40 15.23
N MET A 89 4.51 24.84 16.12
CA MET A 89 3.83 24.00 17.09
C MET A 89 2.48 23.44 16.60
N THR A 90 1.99 23.93 15.47
CA THR A 90 0.70 23.49 14.91
C THR A 90 0.86 22.15 14.18
N VAL A 91 -0.04 21.21 14.46
CA VAL A 91 -0.07 19.90 13.83
C VAL A 91 -1.15 19.87 12.75
N HIS A 92 -0.75 19.65 11.53
CA HIS A 92 -1.64 19.49 10.39
C HIS A 92 -1.70 18.03 9.94
N LYS A 93 -2.76 17.66 9.23
CA LYS A 93 -2.98 16.32 8.74
C LYS A 93 -3.15 16.29 7.24
N VAL A 94 -2.68 15.22 6.61
CA VAL A 94 -3.08 14.82 5.27
C VAL A 94 -3.47 13.35 5.27
N TYR A 95 -4.34 12.98 4.37
CA TYR A 95 -4.87 11.63 4.22
C TYR A 95 -4.50 11.09 2.85
N LEU A 96 -4.05 9.86 2.83
CA LEU A 96 -3.72 9.12 1.62
C LEU A 96 -4.71 7.97 1.47
N SER A 97 -5.50 8.00 0.41
CA SER A 97 -6.27 6.85 -0.05
C SER A 97 -5.52 6.16 -1.18
N ALA A 98 -5.44 4.84 -1.15
CA ALA A 98 -4.80 4.07 -2.22
C ALA A 98 -5.53 2.76 -2.49
N ILE A 99 -5.33 2.23 -3.69
CA ILE A 99 -5.82 0.93 -4.14
C ILE A 99 -4.60 0.08 -4.50
N LEU A 100 -4.53 -1.14 -3.94
CA LEU A 100 -3.48 -2.12 -4.14
C LEU A 100 -4.04 -3.34 -4.88
N ASP A 101 -3.37 -3.77 -5.94
CA ASP A 101 -3.65 -5.02 -6.65
C ASP A 101 -3.02 -6.21 -5.91
N LEU A 102 -3.76 -7.29 -5.73
CA LEU A 102 -3.26 -8.46 -5.00
C LEU A 102 -2.32 -9.35 -5.82
N TYR A 103 -2.38 -9.33 -7.14
CA TYR A 103 -1.51 -10.14 -8.00
C TYR A 103 -0.06 -9.66 -7.97
N ASP A 104 0.15 -8.40 -8.32
CA ASP A 104 1.48 -7.82 -8.49
C ASP A 104 1.88 -6.87 -7.35
N ARG A 105 0.98 -6.62 -6.40
CA ARG A 105 1.18 -5.74 -5.24
C ARG A 105 1.42 -4.27 -5.61
N ARG A 106 1.18 -3.86 -6.86
CA ARG A 106 1.30 -2.46 -7.27
C ARG A 106 0.21 -1.60 -6.64
N ILE A 107 0.54 -0.35 -6.39
CA ILE A 107 -0.46 0.67 -6.11
C ILE A 107 -1.05 1.12 -7.44
N VAL A 108 -2.30 0.73 -7.66
CA VAL A 108 -3.06 0.97 -8.90
C VAL A 108 -3.40 2.45 -9.06
N ALA A 109 -3.86 3.06 -7.97
CA ALA A 109 -4.20 4.48 -7.90
C ALA A 109 -4.09 4.98 -6.46
N TYR A 110 -3.89 6.29 -6.32
CA TYR A 110 -3.90 6.96 -5.02
C TYR A 110 -4.30 8.44 -5.15
N VAL A 111 -4.78 9.00 -4.05
CA VAL A 111 -5.06 10.45 -3.89
C VAL A 111 -4.62 10.90 -2.51
N VAL A 112 -3.97 12.06 -2.44
CA VAL A 112 -3.65 12.75 -1.19
C VAL A 112 -4.61 13.93 -1.01
N SER A 113 -5.16 14.11 0.19
CA SER A 113 -6.10 15.17 0.52
C SER A 113 -5.91 15.68 1.95
N ASP A 114 -6.34 16.91 2.22
CA ASP A 114 -6.41 17.46 3.58
C ASP A 114 -7.62 16.94 4.38
N ARG A 115 -8.54 16.28 3.71
CA ARG A 115 -9.77 15.76 4.32
C ARG A 115 -9.90 14.26 4.14
N ASN A 116 -10.33 13.58 5.20
CA ASN A 116 -10.73 12.19 5.16
C ASN A 116 -12.25 12.12 4.91
N ASP A 117 -12.65 12.26 3.67
CA ASP A 117 -14.03 12.36 3.23
C ASP A 117 -14.35 11.42 2.04
N ASN A 118 -15.63 11.38 1.65
CA ASN A 118 -16.06 10.58 0.49
C ASN A 118 -15.35 10.97 -0.82
N PRO A 119 -15.18 12.27 -1.15
CA PRO A 119 -14.44 12.69 -2.34
C PRO A 119 -13.02 12.12 -2.45
N LEU A 120 -12.31 11.94 -1.34
CA LEU A 120 -10.97 11.34 -1.34
C LEU A 120 -10.99 9.93 -1.91
N VAL A 121 -11.88 9.07 -1.39
CA VAL A 121 -12.01 7.67 -1.81
C VAL A 121 -12.59 7.57 -3.22
N PHE A 122 -13.61 8.38 -3.53
CA PHE A 122 -14.26 8.36 -4.84
C PHE A 122 -13.28 8.76 -5.96
N LYS A 123 -12.48 9.81 -5.76
CA LYS A 123 -11.43 10.20 -6.71
C LYS A 123 -10.36 9.11 -6.87
N THR A 124 -10.00 8.42 -5.80
CA THR A 124 -9.05 7.30 -5.87
C THR A 124 -9.61 6.18 -6.73
N PHE A 125 -10.86 5.82 -6.51
CA PHE A 125 -11.58 4.82 -7.30
C PHE A 125 -11.69 5.23 -8.78
N ASP A 126 -12.14 6.45 -9.06
CA ASP A 126 -12.29 6.96 -10.44
C ASP A 126 -10.95 6.95 -11.20
N ARG A 127 -9.84 7.28 -10.52
CA ARG A 127 -8.49 7.17 -11.10
C ARG A 127 -8.11 5.72 -11.43
N ALA A 128 -8.43 4.77 -10.54
CA ALA A 128 -8.13 3.35 -10.76
C ALA A 128 -8.91 2.80 -11.96
N VAL A 129 -10.21 3.08 -12.05
CA VAL A 129 -11.06 2.68 -13.18
C VAL A 129 -10.56 3.29 -14.49
N LYS A 130 -10.20 4.58 -14.49
CA LYS A 130 -9.67 5.25 -15.69
C LYS A 130 -8.34 4.66 -16.15
N ALA A 131 -7.47 4.26 -15.21
CA ALA A 131 -6.15 3.69 -15.53
C ALA A 131 -6.24 2.22 -15.97
N ASN A 132 -7.33 1.52 -15.67
CA ASN A 132 -7.52 0.10 -15.98
C ASN A 132 -8.92 -0.10 -16.59
N PRO A 133 -9.15 0.36 -17.83
CA PRO A 133 -10.45 0.20 -18.49
C PRO A 133 -10.78 -1.28 -18.67
N GLY A 134 -12.01 -1.66 -18.36
CA GLY A 134 -12.47 -3.06 -18.46
C GLY A 134 -12.06 -3.96 -17.28
N ALA A 135 -11.42 -3.44 -16.25
CA ALA A 135 -11.13 -4.21 -15.04
C ALA A 135 -12.39 -4.33 -14.15
N HIS A 136 -12.69 -5.56 -13.72
CA HIS A 136 -13.83 -5.87 -12.82
C HIS A 136 -13.37 -6.65 -11.58
N PRO A 137 -12.45 -6.10 -10.76
CA PRO A 137 -11.93 -6.79 -9.59
C PRO A 137 -12.98 -7.03 -8.50
N LEU A 138 -12.73 -8.03 -7.66
CA LEU A 138 -13.27 -8.06 -6.32
C LEU A 138 -12.67 -6.88 -5.54
N PHE A 139 -13.50 -5.90 -5.19
CA PHE A 139 -13.07 -4.67 -4.52
C PHE A 139 -13.26 -4.77 -3.01
N HIS A 140 -12.17 -4.94 -2.26
CA HIS A 140 -12.21 -5.15 -0.81
C HIS A 140 -11.74 -3.92 -0.03
N SER A 141 -12.50 -3.57 1.00
CA SER A 141 -12.21 -2.46 1.93
C SER A 141 -12.50 -2.83 3.38
N ASP A 142 -12.12 -1.96 4.30
CA ASP A 142 -12.67 -1.95 5.64
C ASP A 142 -14.13 -1.43 5.64
N ARG A 143 -14.73 -1.29 6.85
CA ARG A 143 -16.06 -0.71 7.03
C ARG A 143 -16.00 0.78 7.37
N GLY A 144 -15.08 1.52 6.81
CA GLY A 144 -15.01 2.97 6.90
C GLY A 144 -16.26 3.62 6.31
N PHE A 145 -16.61 4.83 6.80
CA PHE A 145 -17.85 5.50 6.39
C PHE A 145 -17.87 5.83 4.88
N GLN A 146 -16.71 5.99 4.25
CA GLN A 146 -16.60 6.24 2.81
C GLN A 146 -17.04 5.01 2.01
N TYR A 147 -16.64 3.81 2.45
CA TYR A 147 -16.90 2.55 1.75
C TYR A 147 -18.30 2.02 2.02
N THR A 148 -18.91 2.37 3.17
CA THR A 148 -20.30 2.03 3.52
C THR A 148 -21.32 3.01 2.95
N ASN A 149 -20.89 3.98 2.14
CA ASN A 149 -21.73 4.96 1.49
C ASN A 149 -22.45 4.36 0.26
N ARG A 150 -23.76 4.56 0.14
CA ARG A 150 -24.57 4.04 -0.98
C ARG A 150 -24.08 4.55 -2.34
N THR A 151 -23.65 5.79 -2.43
CA THR A 151 -23.10 6.35 -3.68
C THR A 151 -21.84 5.61 -4.10
N PHE A 152 -20.97 5.22 -3.15
CA PHE A 152 -19.79 4.44 -3.44
C PHE A 152 -20.14 3.03 -3.92
N HIS A 153 -21.08 2.37 -3.26
CA HIS A 153 -21.59 1.07 -3.68
C HIS A 153 -22.12 1.12 -5.12
N HIS A 154 -22.96 2.11 -5.44
CA HIS A 154 -23.48 2.29 -6.79
C HIS A 154 -22.39 2.56 -7.85
N LYS A 155 -21.30 3.26 -7.47
CA LYS A 155 -20.14 3.44 -8.35
C LYS A 155 -19.46 2.11 -8.69
N LEU A 156 -19.32 1.21 -7.71
CA LEU A 156 -18.78 -0.14 -7.90
C LEU A 156 -19.67 -0.97 -8.84
N GLU A 157 -20.99 -1.00 -8.58
CA GLU A 157 -21.96 -1.70 -9.44
C GLU A 157 -21.91 -1.20 -10.88
N LYS A 158 -21.88 0.12 -11.09
CA LYS A 158 -21.76 0.73 -12.43
C LYS A 158 -20.46 0.36 -13.13
N ALA A 159 -19.39 0.12 -12.40
CA ALA A 159 -18.11 -0.36 -12.93
C ALA A 159 -18.06 -1.89 -13.08
N GLY A 160 -19.15 -2.62 -12.77
CA GLY A 160 -19.21 -4.08 -12.84
C GLY A 160 -18.35 -4.78 -11.79
N MET A 161 -18.04 -4.10 -10.68
CA MET A 161 -17.18 -4.62 -9.61
C MET A 161 -18.02 -5.17 -8.46
N THR A 162 -17.54 -6.26 -7.85
CA THR A 162 -18.16 -6.84 -6.65
C THR A 162 -17.51 -6.24 -5.40
N GLN A 163 -18.32 -5.70 -4.49
CA GLN A 163 -17.85 -5.17 -3.23
C GLN A 163 -17.70 -6.25 -2.17
N SER A 164 -16.57 -6.23 -1.46
CA SER A 164 -16.28 -7.06 -0.29
C SER A 164 -15.82 -6.19 0.87
N MET A 165 -16.19 -6.54 2.10
CA MET A 165 -15.81 -5.76 3.29
C MET A 165 -15.24 -6.63 4.40
N SER A 166 -14.21 -6.13 5.07
CA SER A 166 -13.62 -6.75 6.26
C SER A 166 -14.68 -7.00 7.34
N ARG A 167 -14.51 -8.06 8.12
CA ARG A 167 -15.34 -8.32 9.30
C ARG A 167 -15.10 -7.26 10.38
N VAL A 168 -16.09 -7.06 11.23
CA VAL A 168 -16.00 -6.10 12.34
C VAL A 168 -14.82 -6.44 13.25
N ALA A 169 -13.93 -5.47 13.50
CA ALA A 169 -12.74 -5.58 14.33
C ALA A 169 -11.72 -6.64 13.88
N LYS A 170 -11.71 -6.99 12.62
CA LYS A 170 -10.72 -7.92 12.01
C LYS A 170 -9.85 -7.16 11.01
N CYS A 171 -8.93 -6.32 11.50
CA CYS A 171 -8.00 -5.56 10.66
C CYS A 171 -7.16 -6.47 9.75
N ILE A 172 -6.84 -7.69 10.18
CA ILE A 172 -6.12 -8.68 9.38
C ILE A 172 -6.83 -9.05 8.06
N ASP A 173 -8.14 -8.77 7.93
CA ASP A 173 -8.88 -9.01 6.70
C ASP A 173 -8.46 -8.06 5.56
N ASN A 174 -7.72 -6.96 5.86
CA ASN A 174 -7.09 -6.05 4.89
C ASN A 174 -5.55 -6.02 5.03
N GLY A 175 -4.98 -7.14 5.46
CA GLY A 175 -3.56 -7.29 5.83
C GLY A 175 -2.54 -6.77 4.80
N PRO A 176 -2.65 -7.07 3.49
CA PRO A 176 -1.71 -6.56 2.49
C PRO A 176 -1.68 -5.03 2.40
N MET A 177 -2.83 -4.37 2.53
CA MET A 177 -2.91 -2.90 2.51
C MET A 177 -2.32 -2.28 3.78
N GLU A 178 -2.61 -2.87 4.95
CA GLU A 178 -1.97 -2.48 6.22
C GLU A 178 -0.44 -2.70 6.17
N GLY A 179 -0.01 -3.79 5.54
CA GLY A 179 1.40 -4.07 5.29
C GLY A 179 2.08 -2.98 4.46
N PHE A 180 1.42 -2.51 3.39
CA PHE A 180 1.92 -1.41 2.58
C PHE A 180 2.06 -0.10 3.39
N TRP A 181 1.04 0.28 4.20
CA TRP A 181 1.14 1.44 5.08
C TRP A 181 2.29 1.33 6.07
N GLY A 182 2.43 0.15 6.67
CA GLY A 182 3.52 -0.13 7.59
C GLY A 182 4.89 0.03 6.94
N ILE A 183 5.07 -0.45 5.71
CA ILE A 183 6.33 -0.34 4.96
C ILE A 183 6.60 1.13 4.63
N LEU A 184 5.67 1.86 4.02
CA LEU A 184 5.81 3.27 3.66
C LEU A 184 6.20 4.11 4.88
N LYS A 185 5.43 3.96 5.97
CA LYS A 185 5.66 4.75 7.19
C LYS A 185 7.01 4.44 7.84
N ARG A 186 7.43 3.18 7.90
CA ARG A 186 8.72 2.79 8.47
C ARG A 186 9.90 3.23 7.61
N GLU A 187 9.78 3.13 6.30
CA GLU A 187 10.88 3.42 5.39
C GLU A 187 11.11 4.90 5.16
N ARG A 188 10.05 5.75 5.22
CA ARG A 188 10.16 7.16 4.81
C ARG A 188 9.55 8.18 5.77
N TYR A 189 8.60 7.80 6.62
CA TYR A 189 7.86 8.78 7.42
C TYR A 189 8.31 8.87 8.88
N TYR A 190 8.37 7.76 9.64
CA TYR A 190 8.55 7.80 11.12
C TYR A 190 9.85 8.40 11.65
N ARG A 191 10.83 8.72 10.80
CA ARG A 191 12.12 9.27 11.19
C ARG A 191 12.35 10.68 10.74
N LYS A 192 11.32 11.30 10.17
CA LYS A 192 11.36 12.65 9.67
C LYS A 192 10.26 13.46 10.32
N ARG A 193 10.57 14.69 10.65
CA ARG A 193 9.58 15.70 11.00
C ARG A 193 9.37 16.55 9.77
N PHE A 194 8.23 16.41 9.14
CA PHE A 194 7.86 17.19 7.97
C PHE A 194 7.37 18.56 8.42
N THR A 195 7.98 19.63 7.90
CA THR A 195 7.66 21.02 8.24
C THR A 195 6.83 21.72 7.17
N SER A 196 6.58 21.07 6.04
CA SER A 196 5.67 21.56 5.03
C SER A 196 4.82 20.44 4.43
N LYS A 197 3.59 20.80 4.04
CA LYS A 197 2.69 19.89 3.31
C LYS A 197 3.30 19.41 2.00
N LYS A 198 3.95 20.32 1.26
CA LYS A 198 4.59 20.01 -0.03
C LYS A 198 5.66 18.93 0.11
N GLU A 199 6.51 19.06 1.12
CA GLU A 199 7.55 18.04 1.40
C GLU A 199 6.95 16.68 1.71
N LEU A 200 5.92 16.63 2.55
CA LEU A 200 5.24 15.39 2.91
C LEU A 200 4.55 14.74 1.70
N VAL A 201 3.83 15.53 0.89
CA VAL A 201 3.15 15.03 -0.33
C VAL A 201 4.18 14.50 -1.33
N ASN A 202 5.26 15.25 -1.59
CA ASN A 202 6.34 14.80 -2.47
C ASN A 202 6.98 13.49 -1.98
N MET A 203 7.18 13.35 -0.65
CA MET A 203 7.68 12.10 -0.08
C MET A 203 6.75 10.93 -0.37
N ILE A 204 5.43 11.12 -0.20
CA ILE A 204 4.43 10.07 -0.45
C ILE A 204 4.43 9.66 -1.94
N GLU A 205 4.37 10.62 -2.85
CA GLU A 205 4.33 10.38 -4.30
C GLU A 205 5.61 9.70 -4.79
N ASN A 206 6.78 10.20 -4.39
CA ASN A 206 8.07 9.60 -4.71
C ASN A 206 8.20 8.19 -4.15
N TYR A 207 7.64 7.94 -2.95
CA TYR A 207 7.67 6.63 -2.36
C TYR A 207 6.78 5.63 -3.10
N ILE A 208 5.59 6.02 -3.52
CA ILE A 208 4.70 5.14 -4.29
C ILE A 208 5.33 4.79 -5.64
N HIS A 209 5.96 5.77 -6.31
CA HIS A 209 6.73 5.49 -7.53
C HIS A 209 7.88 4.52 -7.27
N TYR A 210 8.69 4.76 -6.23
CA TYR A 210 9.76 3.85 -5.81
C TYR A 210 9.24 2.45 -5.48
N TYR A 211 8.13 2.36 -4.74
CA TYR A 211 7.51 1.10 -4.36
C TYR A 211 7.10 0.28 -5.58
N ASN A 212 6.45 0.90 -6.54
CA ASN A 212 5.98 0.24 -7.76
C ASN A 212 7.12 -0.15 -8.71
N CYS A 213 8.13 0.72 -8.89
CA CYS A 213 9.09 0.60 -9.99
C CYS A 213 10.51 0.23 -9.57
N ARG A 214 10.85 0.32 -8.26
CA ARG A 214 12.24 0.12 -7.78
C ARG A 214 12.34 -0.79 -6.56
N ARG A 215 11.26 -0.94 -5.81
CA ARG A 215 11.28 -1.72 -4.59
C ARG A 215 11.04 -3.19 -4.88
N VAL A 216 12.12 -3.95 -4.93
CA VAL A 216 12.08 -5.40 -5.11
C VAL A 216 11.36 -6.08 -3.95
N GLN A 217 10.55 -7.10 -4.24
CA GLN A 217 9.77 -7.87 -3.26
C GLN A 217 10.02 -9.36 -3.43
N ARG A 218 10.51 -10.00 -2.36
CA ARG A 218 10.80 -11.44 -2.35
C ARG A 218 9.56 -12.29 -2.64
N GLY A 219 8.38 -11.87 -2.15
CA GLY A 219 7.10 -12.53 -2.42
C GLY A 219 6.65 -12.49 -3.89
N LEU A 220 7.25 -11.61 -4.71
CA LEU A 220 7.01 -11.52 -6.14
C LEU A 220 8.12 -12.23 -6.97
N GLY A 221 8.91 -13.09 -6.34
CA GLY A 221 10.04 -13.74 -7.03
C GLY A 221 11.27 -12.84 -7.18
N VAL A 222 11.45 -11.86 -6.27
CA VAL A 222 12.53 -10.85 -6.34
C VAL A 222 12.34 -9.88 -7.51
N LEU A 223 11.10 -9.52 -7.79
CA LEU A 223 10.70 -8.52 -8.78
C LEU A 223 10.12 -7.29 -8.10
N THR A 224 10.10 -6.17 -8.80
CA THR A 224 9.26 -5.02 -8.46
C THR A 224 7.80 -5.29 -8.82
N PRO A 225 6.82 -4.61 -8.23
CA PRO A 225 5.41 -4.69 -8.64
C PRO A 225 5.20 -4.47 -10.14
N MET A 226 5.84 -3.47 -10.74
CA MET A 226 5.69 -3.18 -12.18
C MET A 226 6.35 -4.21 -13.08
N GLU A 227 7.49 -4.78 -12.68
CA GLU A 227 8.10 -5.89 -13.43
C GLU A 227 7.18 -7.12 -13.43
N LYS A 228 6.61 -7.48 -12.26
CA LYS A 228 5.65 -8.57 -12.17
C LYS A 228 4.42 -8.32 -13.04
N HIS A 229 3.90 -7.07 -13.05
CA HIS A 229 2.78 -6.67 -13.89
C HIS A 229 3.11 -6.80 -15.38
N ASN A 230 4.25 -6.25 -15.80
CA ASN A 230 4.67 -6.25 -17.21
C ASN A 230 4.97 -7.66 -17.73
N LEU A 231 5.53 -8.54 -16.91
CA LEU A 231 5.73 -9.95 -17.27
C LEU A 231 4.42 -10.66 -17.58
N PHE A 232 3.34 -10.37 -16.85
CA PHE A 232 2.02 -10.92 -17.16
C PHE A 232 1.46 -10.40 -18.48
N LEU A 233 1.62 -9.09 -18.74
CA LEU A 233 1.12 -8.49 -20.00
C LEU A 233 1.89 -8.96 -21.24
N ALA A 234 3.10 -9.46 -21.06
CA ALA A 234 3.95 -9.95 -22.14
C ALA A 234 3.79 -11.48 -22.39
N ALA A 235 3.07 -12.19 -21.53
CA ALA A 235 2.83 -13.64 -21.62
C ALA A 235 1.59 -13.96 -22.44
#